data_b2020264ef9448add1660387c57a002c
#
_entry.id   b2020264ef9448add1660387c57a002c
#
_cell.length_a   1.000
_cell.length_b   1.000
_cell.length_c   1.000
_cell.angle_alpha   90.00
_cell.angle_beta   90.00
_cell.angle_gamma   90.00
#
_symmetry.space_group_name_H-M   'P 1'
#
loop_
_entity.id
_entity.type
_entity.pdbx_description
1 polymer ?
#
loop_
_entity_poly.entity_id
_entity_poly.type
_entity_poly.pdbx_seq_one_letter_code
_entity_poly.pdbx_strand_id
1 'polypeptide(L)'
;GLGMTNMCVITFYPRWDFVICAANQLINHLDKFKHMTGYDSHVIIRVGKGSDDPLDPGVQHKADYTEEFKGMLDDVEIINLYDKSNIYETYKKAYNDKKPIILVEYPEKYNDWRI
;
A
#
# COMPACT_ATOMS: atom_id res chain seq x y z
N GLY A 1 -2.25 -9.51 13.26
CA GLY A 1 -1.96 -9.58 14.70
C GLY A 1 -1.37 -8.29 15.24
N LEU A 2 -0.11 -7.96 14.89
CA LEU A 2 0.60 -6.80 15.49
C LEU A 2 -0.11 -5.46 15.26
N GLY A 3 -0.71 -5.25 14.08
CA GLY A 3 -1.47 -4.03 13.77
C GLY A 3 -2.73 -3.82 14.63
N MET A 4 -3.17 -4.85 15.36
CA MET A 4 -4.29 -4.76 16.32
C MET A 4 -3.84 -4.37 17.72
N THR A 5 -2.55 -4.27 17.94
CA THR A 5 -1.94 -3.69 19.14
C THR A 5 -1.61 -2.22 18.85
N ASN A 6 -1.04 -1.48 19.75
CA ASN A 6 -0.64 -0.08 19.50
C ASN A 6 0.63 0.05 18.62
N MET A 7 0.97 -0.99 17.85
CA MET A 7 2.15 -1.00 17.00
C MET A 7 1.77 -0.64 15.55
N CYS A 8 2.55 0.22 14.92
CA CYS A 8 2.49 0.42 13.47
C CYS A 8 3.20 -0.75 12.76
N VAL A 9 2.48 -1.44 11.90
CA VAL A 9 3.05 -2.48 11.05
C VAL A 9 3.22 -1.93 9.65
N ILE A 10 4.44 -2.02 9.11
CA ILE A 10 4.73 -1.67 7.73
C ILE A 10 5.08 -2.96 6.99
N THR A 11 4.34 -3.26 5.93
CA THR A 11 4.63 -4.38 5.04
C THR A 11 4.90 -3.87 3.63
N PHE A 12 5.68 -4.62 2.86
CA PHE A 12 6.08 -4.22 1.52
C PHE A 12 5.82 -5.33 0.50
N TYR A 13 5.09 -4.98 -0.55
CA TYR A 13 4.92 -5.79 -1.75
C TYR A 13 5.70 -5.13 -2.89
N PRO A 14 6.74 -5.76 -3.43
CA PRO A 14 7.59 -5.12 -4.45
C PRO A 14 6.84 -4.83 -5.75
N ARG A 15 5.72 -5.52 -6.00
CA ARG A 15 4.84 -5.32 -7.16
C ARG A 15 3.38 -5.56 -6.78
N TRP A 16 2.45 -4.88 -7.46
CA TRP A 16 1.01 -5.11 -7.34
C TRP A 16 0.63 -6.58 -7.57
N ASP A 17 1.31 -7.24 -8.49
CA ASP A 17 1.08 -8.65 -8.82
C ASP A 17 1.16 -9.56 -7.60
N PHE A 18 1.99 -9.25 -6.62
CA PHE A 18 2.09 -10.02 -5.38
C PHE A 18 0.98 -9.69 -4.37
N VAL A 19 0.35 -8.53 -4.46
CA VAL A 19 -0.80 -8.17 -3.62
C VAL A 19 -2.01 -9.05 -3.95
N ILE A 20 -2.13 -9.52 -5.18
CA ILE A 20 -3.19 -10.47 -5.59
C ILE A 20 -3.16 -11.73 -4.71
N CYS A 21 -1.98 -12.22 -4.33
CA CYS A 21 -1.87 -13.38 -3.43
C CYS A 21 -2.43 -13.12 -2.03
N ALA A 22 -2.51 -11.84 -1.62
CA ALA A 22 -3.05 -11.41 -0.34
C ALA A 22 -4.44 -10.77 -0.46
N ALA A 23 -5.07 -10.82 -1.63
CA ALA A 23 -6.33 -10.12 -1.91
C ALA A 23 -7.45 -10.48 -0.92
N ASN A 24 -7.58 -11.76 -0.56
CA ASN A 24 -8.58 -12.18 0.42
C ASN A 24 -8.33 -11.53 1.79
N GLN A 25 -7.11 -11.52 2.30
CA GLN A 25 -6.76 -10.90 3.57
C GLN A 25 -6.95 -9.39 3.55
N LEU A 26 -6.71 -8.77 2.41
CA LEU A 26 -6.89 -7.32 2.23
C LEU A 26 -8.38 -6.96 2.16
N ILE A 27 -9.13 -7.58 1.24
CA ILE A 27 -10.51 -7.19 0.92
C ILE A 27 -11.51 -7.70 1.97
N ASN A 28 -11.39 -8.97 2.37
CA ASN A 28 -12.37 -9.62 3.24
C ASN A 28 -12.01 -9.53 4.74
N HIS A 29 -10.77 -9.20 5.07
CA HIS A 29 -10.35 -9.12 6.46
C HIS A 29 -9.90 -7.72 6.84
N LEU A 30 -8.83 -7.17 6.27
CA LEU A 30 -8.28 -5.87 6.69
C LEU A 30 -9.29 -4.74 6.46
N ASP A 31 -9.89 -4.70 5.27
CA ASP A 31 -10.87 -3.68 4.89
C ASP A 31 -12.17 -3.76 5.71
N LYS A 32 -12.55 -4.93 6.19
CA LYS A 32 -13.76 -5.15 6.99
C LYS A 32 -13.48 -5.20 8.51
N PHE A 33 -12.22 -5.13 8.92
CA PHE A 33 -11.79 -5.36 10.29
C PHE A 33 -12.50 -4.44 11.28
N LYS A 34 -12.60 -3.16 10.97
CA LYS A 34 -13.28 -2.17 11.81
C LYS A 34 -14.78 -2.49 11.99
N HIS A 35 -15.46 -2.88 10.92
CA HIS A 35 -16.87 -3.27 10.97
C HIS A 35 -17.12 -4.52 11.81
N MET A 36 -16.18 -5.48 11.78
CA MET A 36 -16.28 -6.72 12.54
C MET A 36 -15.93 -6.57 14.02
N THR A 37 -15.03 -5.66 14.35
CA THR A 37 -14.44 -5.59 15.69
C THR A 37 -14.66 -4.27 16.44
N GLY A 38 -14.99 -3.21 15.72
CA GLY A 38 -15.05 -1.84 16.24
C GLY A 38 -13.68 -1.15 16.37
N TYR A 39 -12.58 -1.82 16.02
CA TYR A 39 -11.22 -1.30 16.15
C TYR A 39 -10.56 -1.09 14.79
N ASP A 40 -9.76 -0.03 14.66
CA ASP A 40 -8.85 0.14 13.53
C ASP A 40 -7.57 -0.70 13.72
N SER A 41 -7.04 -1.22 12.62
CA SER A 41 -5.72 -1.84 12.62
C SER A 41 -4.69 -0.87 12.03
N HIS A 42 -3.55 -0.71 12.69
CA HIS A 42 -2.50 0.22 12.26
C HIS A 42 -1.52 -0.48 11.32
N VAL A 43 -1.86 -0.50 10.03
CA VAL A 43 -1.07 -1.18 9.00
C VAL A 43 -0.83 -0.24 7.82
N ILE A 44 0.43 -0.02 7.49
CA ILE A 44 0.85 0.68 6.28
C ILE A 44 1.36 -0.37 5.28
N ILE A 45 0.69 -0.50 4.17
CA ILE A 45 1.06 -1.42 3.09
C ILE A 45 1.76 -0.60 2.01
N ARG A 46 3.03 -0.89 1.77
CA ARG A 46 3.79 -0.33 0.66
C ARG A 46 3.67 -1.24 -0.55
N VAL A 47 3.39 -0.68 -1.71
CA VAL A 47 3.25 -1.44 -2.96
C VAL A 47 4.03 -0.76 -4.07
N GLY A 48 4.90 -1.50 -4.75
CA GLY A 48 5.56 -1.02 -5.97
C GLY A 48 4.61 -1.11 -7.17
N LYS A 49 4.40 -0.01 -7.88
CA LYS A 49 3.77 -0.02 -9.20
C LYS A 49 4.65 -0.75 -10.21
N GLY A 50 4.03 -1.45 -11.17
CA GLY A 50 4.76 -2.07 -12.29
C GLY A 50 5.50 -1.04 -13.14
N SER A 51 6.74 -1.35 -13.52
CA SER A 51 7.65 -0.45 -14.24
C SER A 51 8.70 -1.24 -14.98
N ASP A 52 9.23 -0.69 -16.08
CA ASP A 52 10.36 -1.24 -16.81
C ASP A 52 11.71 -0.81 -16.21
N ASP A 53 11.72 0.29 -15.47
CA ASP A 53 12.87 0.85 -14.81
C ASP A 53 12.77 0.71 -13.28
N PRO A 54 13.89 0.56 -12.56
CA PRO A 54 15.29 0.40 -13.04
C PRO A 54 15.61 -1.01 -13.52
N LEU A 55 14.65 -1.93 -13.48
CA LEU A 55 14.77 -3.32 -13.90
C LEU A 55 13.44 -3.75 -14.51
N ASP A 56 13.48 -4.25 -15.75
CA ASP A 56 12.33 -4.89 -16.39
C ASP A 56 12.05 -6.27 -15.77
N PRO A 57 10.93 -6.43 -15.02
CA PRO A 57 10.60 -7.67 -14.35
C PRO A 57 9.87 -8.69 -15.24
N GLY A 58 9.65 -8.36 -16.51
CA GLY A 58 8.82 -9.13 -17.43
C GLY A 58 7.31 -8.89 -17.28
N VAL A 59 6.54 -9.36 -18.25
CA VAL A 59 5.10 -9.06 -18.42
C VAL A 59 4.23 -9.46 -17.23
N GLN A 60 4.66 -10.43 -16.42
CA GLN A 60 3.90 -10.91 -15.26
C GLN A 60 4.02 -10.03 -14.02
N HIS A 61 4.88 -9.00 -14.04
CA HIS A 61 5.19 -8.19 -12.87
C HIS A 61 5.18 -6.68 -13.16
N LYS A 62 4.39 -6.25 -14.17
CA LYS A 62 4.29 -4.86 -14.61
C LYS A 62 2.91 -4.25 -14.37
N ALA A 63 2.03 -4.93 -13.68
CA ALA A 63 0.68 -4.45 -13.51
C ALA A 63 0.61 -3.24 -12.57
N ASP A 64 -0.41 -2.43 -12.82
CA ASP A 64 -0.88 -1.40 -11.91
C ASP A 64 -2.36 -1.70 -11.63
N TYR A 65 -2.64 -2.27 -10.47
CA TYR A 65 -4.00 -2.61 -10.04
C TYR A 65 -4.57 -1.59 -9.06
N THR A 66 -4.05 -0.37 -9.05
CA THR A 66 -4.47 0.68 -8.12
C THR A 66 -5.98 0.94 -8.20
N GLU A 67 -6.50 1.14 -9.40
CA GLU A 67 -7.93 1.47 -9.59
C GLU A 67 -8.84 0.27 -9.33
N GLU A 68 -8.42 -0.94 -9.69
CA GLU A 68 -9.14 -2.16 -9.41
C GLU A 68 -9.29 -2.37 -7.89
N PHE A 69 -8.20 -2.23 -7.14
CA PHE A 69 -8.26 -2.35 -5.68
C PHE A 69 -9.04 -1.21 -5.03
N LYS A 70 -8.96 0.02 -5.53
CA LYS A 70 -9.83 1.11 -5.06
C LYS A 70 -11.31 0.78 -5.23
N GLY A 71 -11.68 0.11 -6.32
CA GLY A 71 -13.05 -0.33 -6.56
C GLY A 71 -13.53 -1.47 -5.64
N MET A 72 -12.60 -2.20 -5.00
CA MET A 72 -12.91 -3.33 -4.12
C MET A 72 -12.82 -3.00 -2.63
N LEU A 73 -12.19 -1.90 -2.26
CA LEU A 73 -11.94 -1.49 -0.87
C LEU A 73 -12.87 -0.34 -0.47
N ASP A 74 -13.42 -0.43 0.73
CA ASP A 74 -14.30 0.59 1.30
C ASP A 74 -13.57 1.46 2.35
N ASP A 75 -12.83 0.82 3.26
CA ASP A 75 -12.21 1.48 4.41
C ASP A 75 -10.70 1.70 4.24
N VAL A 76 -10.02 0.84 3.48
CA VAL A 76 -8.58 0.96 3.23
C VAL A 76 -8.33 1.97 2.11
N GLU A 77 -7.74 3.10 2.47
CA GLU A 77 -7.38 4.15 1.51
C GLU A 77 -6.15 3.73 0.69
N ILE A 78 -6.12 4.13 -0.60
CA ILE A 78 -4.96 3.96 -1.47
C ILE A 78 -4.46 5.33 -1.93
N ILE A 79 -3.20 5.64 -1.65
CA ILE A 79 -2.55 6.89 -2.05
C ILE A 79 -1.37 6.60 -2.96
N ASN A 80 -1.33 7.26 -4.11
CA ASN A 80 -0.19 7.23 -5.02
C ASN A 80 0.89 8.24 -4.57
N LEU A 81 2.11 7.75 -4.36
CA LEU A 81 3.27 8.55 -4.00
C LEU A 81 4.03 9.01 -5.26
N TYR A 82 3.34 9.74 -6.12
CA TYR A 82 3.91 10.17 -7.40
C TYR A 82 4.86 11.36 -7.24
N ASP A 83 4.58 12.26 -6.31
CA ASP A 83 5.35 13.48 -6.08
C ASP A 83 6.24 13.35 -4.85
N LYS A 84 7.55 13.51 -5.05
CA LYS A 84 8.57 13.49 -3.99
C LYS A 84 8.23 14.43 -2.83
N SER A 85 7.69 15.62 -3.12
CA SER A 85 7.39 16.64 -2.11
C SER A 85 6.38 16.16 -1.06
N ASN A 86 5.51 15.21 -1.42
CA ASN A 86 4.42 14.73 -0.57
C ASN A 86 4.75 13.44 0.20
N ILE A 87 5.84 12.76 -0.13
CA ILE A 87 6.14 11.42 0.43
C ILE A 87 6.24 11.48 1.95
N TYR A 88 7.08 12.37 2.48
CA TYR A 88 7.30 12.47 3.93
C TYR A 88 6.01 12.76 4.69
N GLU A 89 5.25 13.77 4.25
CA GLU A 89 4.01 14.16 4.92
C GLU A 89 2.93 13.08 4.80
N THR A 90 2.88 12.35 3.68
CA THR A 90 1.96 11.22 3.51
C THR A 90 2.28 10.08 4.48
N TYR A 91 3.53 9.70 4.61
CA TYR A 91 3.94 8.67 5.59
C TYR A 91 3.70 9.13 7.03
N LYS A 92 4.02 10.38 7.35
CA LYS A 92 3.76 10.94 8.68
C LYS A 92 2.27 10.95 9.02
N LYS A 93 1.42 11.34 8.06
CA LYS A 93 -0.03 11.27 8.22
C LYS A 93 -0.50 9.83 8.42
N ALA A 94 -0.08 8.90 7.56
CA ALA A 94 -0.44 7.49 7.66
C ALA A 94 -0.05 6.88 9.03
N TYR A 95 1.12 7.24 9.54
CA TYR A 95 1.57 6.82 10.87
C TYR A 95 0.70 7.38 12.00
N ASN A 96 0.30 8.65 11.90
CA ASN A 96 -0.48 9.33 12.94
C ASN A 96 -1.96 8.94 12.92
N ASP A 97 -2.53 8.67 11.76
CA ASP A 97 -3.95 8.33 11.60
C ASP A 97 -4.29 6.94 12.17
N LYS A 98 -3.29 6.08 12.33
CA LYS A 98 -3.43 4.72 12.93
C LYS A 98 -4.52 3.87 12.25
N LYS A 99 -4.68 4.04 10.95
CA LYS A 99 -5.62 3.29 10.10
C LYS A 99 -4.88 2.46 9.06
N PRO A 100 -5.50 1.41 8.52
CA PRO A 100 -4.91 0.68 7.40
C PRO A 100 -4.90 1.56 6.14
N ILE A 101 -3.77 1.58 5.46
CA ILE A 101 -3.57 2.36 4.23
C ILE A 101 -2.61 1.65 3.28
N ILE A 102 -2.84 1.81 1.98
CA ILE A 102 -1.92 1.38 0.93
C ILE A 102 -1.23 2.61 0.33
N LEU A 103 0.09 2.59 0.31
CA LEU A 103 0.93 3.62 -0.32
C LEU A 103 1.59 3.02 -1.57
N VAL A 104 1.23 3.55 -2.74
CA VAL A 104 1.74 3.06 -4.03
C VAL A 104 2.99 3.84 -4.40
N GLU A 105 4.11 3.14 -4.51
CA GLU A 105 5.41 3.68 -4.85
C GLU A 105 5.70 3.50 -6.35
N TYR A 106 6.51 4.40 -6.89
CA TYR A 106 6.90 4.45 -8.30
C TYR A 106 8.39 4.11 -8.44
N PRO A 107 8.75 2.83 -8.63
CA PRO A 107 10.16 2.39 -8.67
C PRO A 107 11.00 3.13 -9.74
N GLU A 108 10.40 3.49 -10.86
CA GLU A 108 11.07 4.27 -11.92
C GLU A 108 11.57 5.65 -11.46
N LYS A 109 11.01 6.17 -10.37
CA LYS A 109 11.38 7.46 -9.80
C LYS A 109 12.42 7.38 -8.69
N TYR A 110 12.79 6.20 -8.22
CA TYR A 110 13.70 6.05 -7.09
C TYR A 110 15.07 6.69 -7.34
N ASN A 111 15.56 6.65 -8.58
CA ASN A 111 16.84 7.28 -8.93
C ASN A 111 16.75 8.81 -8.99
N ASP A 112 15.60 9.34 -9.38
CA ASP A 112 15.35 10.79 -9.46
C ASP A 112 15.25 11.43 -8.07
N TRP A 113 14.97 10.60 -7.05
CA TRP A 113 14.76 11.04 -5.68
C TRP A 113 15.99 10.91 -4.78
N ARG A 114 17.13 10.56 -5.33
CA ARG A 114 18.38 10.55 -4.58
C ARG A 114 18.71 11.94 -4.08
N ILE A 115 19.04 12.00 -2.81
CA ILE A 115 19.55 13.21 -2.15
C ILE A 115 21.04 13.34 -2.43
#